data_90683ff13d7d2d6baeba37c55074b2ba
#
_entry.id   90683ff13d7d2d6baeba37c55074b2ba
#
_cell.length_a   1.000
_cell.length_b   1.000
_cell.length_c   1.000
_cell.angle_alpha   90.00
_cell.angle_beta   90.00
_cell.angle_gamma   90.00
#
_symmetry.space_group_name_H-M   'P 1'
#
loop_
_entity.id
_entity.type
_entity.pdbx_description
1 polymer ?
#
loop_
_entity_poly.entity_id
_entity_poly.type
_entity_poly.pdbx_seq_one_letter_code
_entity_poly.pdbx_strand_id
1 'polypeptide(L)'
;MELAGRSVVLTGVGREGQVGEVVARAFADRGARVFLVDRMDDQVRARSDALLAAGLRSAALSADLSDAAAVDALAARVRDATSGRVHALVHLAGGFAASGPVAESDPAEWTRQFTINLTTAYLTARAFLPLLRATKGAMVFFGSEAALPGARVQGLAAYAAAKSALLTLVQVIAQEERDAGVRANALAPAAIRTAANVADMGADTAYVTREAVAEVVLWLCSDAARSVTGQVVRVR
;
A
#
# COMPACT_ATOMS: atom_id res chain seq x y z
N MET A 1 3.95 14.68 -14.46
CA MET A 1 4.19 15.01 -13.04
C MET A 1 5.62 14.65 -12.73
N GLU A 2 6.41 15.58 -12.30
CA GLU A 2 7.79 15.35 -11.90
C GLU A 2 7.86 15.24 -10.38
N LEU A 3 8.62 14.25 -9.89
CA LEU A 3 8.77 13.96 -8.46
C LEU A 3 10.24 14.09 -8.00
N ALA A 4 11.05 14.83 -8.78
CA ALA A 4 12.44 15.06 -8.43
C ALA A 4 12.56 15.66 -7.01
N GLY A 5 13.45 15.08 -6.19
CA GLY A 5 13.63 15.49 -4.80
C GLY A 5 12.56 14.96 -3.82
N ARG A 6 11.50 14.30 -4.27
CA ARG A 6 10.50 13.70 -3.38
C ARG A 6 10.95 12.32 -2.90
N SER A 7 10.66 12.00 -1.64
CA SER A 7 10.89 10.69 -1.02
C SER A 7 9.56 9.98 -0.86
N VAL A 8 9.48 8.74 -1.33
CA VAL A 8 8.28 7.92 -1.31
C VAL A 8 8.58 6.58 -0.65
N VAL A 9 7.75 6.17 0.29
CA VAL A 9 7.84 4.86 0.96
C VAL A 9 6.75 3.95 0.40
N LEU A 10 7.15 2.75 -0.02
CA LEU A 10 6.23 1.74 -0.56
C LEU A 10 6.40 0.44 0.24
N THR A 11 5.34 -0.06 0.83
CA THR A 11 5.35 -1.32 1.58
C THR A 11 4.73 -2.46 0.77
N GLY A 12 5.16 -3.70 1.01
CA GLY A 12 4.67 -4.86 0.26
C GLY A 12 5.27 -4.96 -1.15
N VAL A 13 6.55 -4.58 -1.32
CA VAL A 13 7.26 -4.53 -2.61
C VAL A 13 8.39 -5.56 -2.66
N GLY A 14 8.10 -6.81 -2.28
CA GLY A 14 9.10 -7.90 -2.37
C GLY A 14 8.93 -8.73 -3.62
N ARG A 15 7.75 -9.29 -3.81
CA ARG A 15 7.50 -10.29 -4.87
C ARG A 15 7.53 -9.69 -6.27
N GLU A 16 8.23 -10.39 -7.17
CA GLU A 16 8.30 -10.06 -8.60
C GLU A 16 6.93 -10.18 -9.27
N GLY A 17 6.71 -9.38 -10.31
CA GLY A 17 5.49 -9.43 -11.10
C GLY A 17 4.23 -8.94 -10.39
N GLN A 18 4.36 -8.38 -9.19
CA GLN A 18 3.24 -7.83 -8.44
C GLN A 18 3.07 -6.32 -8.66
N VAL A 19 1.96 -5.77 -8.18
CA VAL A 19 1.62 -4.35 -8.31
C VAL A 19 2.69 -3.44 -7.71
N GLY A 20 3.27 -3.83 -6.56
CA GLY A 20 4.28 -3.04 -5.86
C GLY A 20 5.50 -2.71 -6.73
N GLU A 21 5.94 -3.64 -7.57
CA GLU A 21 7.04 -3.44 -8.51
C GLU A 21 6.73 -2.34 -9.54
N VAL A 22 5.54 -2.40 -10.15
CA VAL A 22 5.11 -1.42 -11.16
C VAL A 22 4.89 -0.05 -10.53
N VAL A 23 4.28 0.01 -9.34
CA VAL A 23 4.10 1.27 -8.60
C VAL A 23 5.45 1.88 -8.22
N ALA A 24 6.40 1.08 -7.71
CA ALA A 24 7.74 1.55 -7.34
C ALA A 24 8.47 2.12 -8.57
N ARG A 25 8.43 1.40 -9.69
CA ARG A 25 9.02 1.84 -10.96
C ARG A 25 8.40 3.15 -11.43
N ALA A 26 7.08 3.27 -11.39
CA ALA A 26 6.35 4.43 -11.85
C ALA A 26 6.69 5.72 -11.05
N PHE A 27 6.93 5.61 -9.74
CA PHE A 27 7.45 6.72 -8.92
C PHE A 27 8.91 7.05 -9.25
N ALA A 28 9.76 6.04 -9.36
CA ALA A 28 11.19 6.21 -9.63
C ALA A 28 11.46 6.82 -11.01
N ASP A 29 10.73 6.40 -12.06
CA ASP A 29 10.83 6.96 -13.41
C ASP A 29 10.45 8.44 -13.47
N ARG A 30 9.66 8.93 -12.50
CA ARG A 30 9.30 10.35 -12.34
C ARG A 30 10.28 11.13 -11.44
N GLY A 31 11.41 10.52 -11.09
CA GLY A 31 12.50 11.16 -10.36
C GLY A 31 12.39 11.08 -8.83
N ALA A 32 11.42 10.37 -8.27
CA ALA A 32 11.35 10.15 -6.83
C ALA A 32 12.51 9.25 -6.34
N ARG A 33 12.91 9.45 -5.08
CA ARG A 33 13.67 8.44 -4.33
C ARG A 33 12.67 7.51 -3.67
N VAL A 34 12.69 6.21 -4.00
CA VAL A 34 11.77 5.22 -3.46
C VAL A 34 12.44 4.38 -2.37
N PHE A 35 11.75 4.21 -1.24
CA PHE A 35 12.11 3.31 -0.15
C PHE A 35 11.18 2.12 -0.22
N LEU A 36 11.70 0.97 -0.66
CA LEU A 36 10.95 -0.25 -0.82
C LEU A 36 11.01 -1.05 0.48
N VAL A 37 9.85 -1.45 0.99
CA VAL A 37 9.74 -2.18 2.25
C VAL A 37 9.04 -3.51 2.04
N ASP A 38 9.65 -4.58 2.50
CA ASP A 38 9.04 -5.91 2.60
C ASP A 38 9.65 -6.67 3.79
N ARG A 39 9.02 -7.75 4.22
CA ARG A 39 9.59 -8.63 5.26
C ARG A 39 10.70 -9.54 4.72
N MET A 40 10.67 -9.85 3.43
CA MET A 40 11.64 -10.71 2.76
C MET A 40 12.79 -9.87 2.22
N ASP A 41 13.91 -9.85 2.97
CA ASP A 41 15.07 -8.99 2.67
C ASP A 41 15.67 -9.24 1.29
N ASP A 42 15.82 -10.49 0.89
CA ASP A 42 16.35 -10.89 -0.42
C ASP A 42 15.46 -10.37 -1.57
N GLN A 43 14.14 -10.49 -1.41
CA GLN A 43 13.20 -10.07 -2.44
C GLN A 43 13.16 -8.55 -2.59
N VAL A 44 13.07 -7.80 -1.49
CA VAL A 44 13.03 -6.33 -1.55
C VAL A 44 14.35 -5.75 -2.05
N ARG A 45 15.50 -6.38 -1.72
CA ARG A 45 16.79 -6.01 -2.30
C ARG A 45 16.82 -6.21 -3.80
N ALA A 46 16.39 -7.38 -4.30
CA ALA A 46 16.34 -7.64 -5.74
C ALA A 46 15.50 -6.60 -6.50
N ARG A 47 14.36 -6.16 -5.93
CA ARG A 47 13.53 -5.08 -6.53
C ARG A 47 14.26 -3.74 -6.53
N SER A 48 14.95 -3.40 -5.44
CA SER A 48 15.74 -2.16 -5.37
C SER A 48 16.92 -2.16 -6.33
N ASP A 49 17.65 -3.29 -6.41
CA ASP A 49 18.81 -3.43 -7.30
C ASP A 49 18.40 -3.30 -8.77
N ALA A 50 17.26 -3.84 -9.16
CA ALA A 50 16.72 -3.66 -10.50
C ALA A 50 16.43 -2.19 -10.85
N LEU A 51 15.94 -1.39 -9.89
CA LEU A 51 15.78 0.05 -10.09
C LEU A 51 17.11 0.80 -10.14
N LEU A 52 18.06 0.45 -9.26
CA LEU A 52 19.41 1.04 -9.26
C LEU A 52 20.16 0.74 -10.55
N ALA A 53 20.07 -0.49 -11.07
CA ALA A 53 20.66 -0.88 -12.36
C ALA A 53 20.06 -0.08 -13.55
N ALA A 54 18.82 0.38 -13.42
CA ALA A 54 18.19 1.29 -14.38
C ALA A 54 18.54 2.79 -14.17
N GLY A 55 19.47 3.11 -13.26
CA GLY A 55 19.86 4.49 -12.94
C GLY A 55 18.87 5.25 -12.06
N LEU A 56 17.91 4.56 -11.44
CA LEU A 56 16.87 5.15 -10.62
C LEU A 56 17.28 5.14 -9.13
N ARG A 57 16.65 6.00 -8.32
CA ARG A 57 16.98 6.16 -6.90
C ARG A 57 16.10 5.27 -6.03
N SER A 58 16.67 4.20 -5.50
CA SER A 58 15.99 3.23 -4.65
C SER A 58 16.79 2.88 -3.40
N ALA A 59 16.10 2.43 -2.36
CA ALA A 59 16.69 1.82 -1.17
C ALA A 59 15.76 0.69 -0.68
N ALA A 60 16.34 -0.47 -0.41
CA ALA A 60 15.63 -1.60 0.17
C ALA A 60 15.68 -1.55 1.71
N LEU A 61 14.57 -1.83 2.36
CA LEU A 61 14.42 -1.88 3.80
C LEU A 61 13.59 -3.12 4.18
N SER A 62 14.15 -3.98 5.02
CA SER A 62 13.40 -5.13 5.54
C SER A 62 12.78 -4.80 6.89
N ALA A 63 11.48 -5.11 7.05
CA ALA A 63 10.78 -5.00 8.32
C ALA A 63 9.52 -5.88 8.34
N ASP A 64 9.23 -6.48 9.50
CA ASP A 64 7.91 -7.03 9.78
C ASP A 64 6.97 -5.89 10.20
N LEU A 65 6.01 -5.59 9.33
CA LEU A 65 5.06 -4.50 9.57
C LEU A 65 3.97 -4.84 10.59
N SER A 66 3.91 -6.08 11.08
CA SER A 66 3.05 -6.47 12.20
C SER A 66 3.70 -6.28 13.58
N ASP A 67 4.99 -5.98 13.61
CA ASP A 67 5.75 -5.65 14.82
C ASP A 67 5.92 -4.13 14.95
N ALA A 68 5.34 -3.56 16.01
CA ALA A 68 5.39 -2.12 16.26
C ALA A 68 6.81 -1.58 16.41
N ALA A 69 7.70 -2.32 17.09
CA ALA A 69 9.10 -1.90 17.30
C ALA A 69 9.88 -1.92 15.97
N ALA A 70 9.66 -2.94 15.13
CA ALA A 70 10.27 -3.01 13.80
C ALA A 70 9.79 -1.85 12.89
N VAL A 71 8.51 -1.48 12.97
CA VAL A 71 7.97 -0.34 12.19
C VAL A 71 8.51 1.00 12.70
N ASP A 72 8.64 1.19 14.01
CA ASP A 72 9.22 2.40 14.58
C ASP A 72 10.71 2.54 14.20
N ALA A 73 11.47 1.45 14.21
CA ALA A 73 12.86 1.42 13.74
C ALA A 73 12.98 1.70 12.23
N LEU A 74 12.06 1.16 11.42
CA LEU A 74 11.96 1.45 10.00
C LEU A 74 11.72 2.94 9.75
N ALA A 75 10.76 3.54 10.44
CA ALA A 75 10.44 4.96 10.30
C ALA A 75 11.63 5.85 10.73
N ALA A 76 12.38 5.48 11.77
CA ALA A 76 13.61 6.16 12.18
C ALA A 76 14.67 6.13 11.08
N ARG A 77 14.92 4.96 10.47
CA ARG A 77 15.88 4.82 9.34
C ARG A 77 15.48 5.70 8.15
N VAL A 78 14.20 5.73 7.80
CA VAL A 78 13.69 6.58 6.70
C VAL A 78 13.80 8.06 7.07
N ARG A 79 13.45 8.44 8.31
CA ARG A 79 13.61 9.82 8.82
C ARG A 79 15.04 10.31 8.63
N ASP A 80 16.02 9.52 9.06
CA ASP A 80 17.43 9.89 8.99
C ASP A 80 17.91 10.01 7.53
N ALA A 81 17.46 9.12 6.63
CA ALA A 81 17.79 9.12 5.21
C ALA A 81 17.08 10.24 4.40
N THR A 82 16.04 10.87 4.95
CA THR A 82 15.20 11.88 4.26
C THR A 82 15.20 13.24 4.99
N SER A 83 15.98 13.38 6.07
CA SER A 83 15.92 14.54 6.96
C SER A 83 14.48 14.82 7.45
N GLY A 84 13.76 13.75 7.77
CA GLY A 84 12.38 13.81 8.27
C GLY A 84 11.31 14.15 7.23
N ARG A 85 11.61 14.07 5.94
CA ARG A 85 10.70 14.52 4.86
C ARG A 85 10.26 13.36 3.96
N VAL A 86 9.07 12.82 4.21
CA VAL A 86 8.42 11.82 3.36
C VAL A 86 7.24 12.49 2.65
N HIS A 87 7.16 12.35 1.34
CA HIS A 87 6.14 13.01 0.51
C HIS A 87 4.96 12.10 0.19
N ALA A 88 5.19 10.79 0.16
CA ALA A 88 4.11 9.82 0.02
C ALA A 88 4.43 8.52 0.76
N LEU A 89 3.41 7.89 1.29
CA LEU A 89 3.41 6.51 1.78
C LEU A 89 2.36 5.72 0.99
N VAL A 90 2.80 4.68 0.29
CA VAL A 90 1.91 3.75 -0.40
C VAL A 90 1.96 2.40 0.31
N HIS A 91 0.87 2.04 0.98
CA HIS A 91 0.77 0.80 1.74
C HIS A 91 0.10 -0.29 0.90
N LEU A 92 0.94 -1.13 0.25
CA LEU A 92 0.49 -2.27 -0.54
C LEU A 92 0.57 -3.60 0.26
N ALA A 93 1.23 -3.58 1.43
CA ALA A 93 1.33 -4.77 2.26
C ALA A 93 -0.06 -5.29 2.62
N GLY A 94 -0.22 -6.59 2.52
CA GLY A 94 -1.49 -7.28 2.75
C GLY A 94 -1.51 -8.63 2.03
N GLY A 95 -2.65 -9.27 2.11
CA GLY A 95 -2.83 -10.57 1.46
C GLY A 95 -4.30 -10.97 1.40
N PHE A 96 -4.59 -11.91 0.53
CA PHE A 96 -5.92 -12.48 0.33
C PHE A 96 -5.93 -13.94 0.81
N ALA A 97 -7.00 -14.33 1.47
CA ALA A 97 -7.41 -15.73 1.58
C ALA A 97 -8.94 -15.81 1.73
N ALA A 98 -9.52 -16.79 1.11
CA ALA A 98 -10.88 -17.22 1.39
C ALA A 98 -10.92 -18.00 2.72
N SER A 99 -11.90 -17.71 3.57
CA SER A 99 -12.07 -18.35 4.89
C SER A 99 -13.14 -19.43 4.89
N GLY A 100 -13.87 -19.62 3.77
CA GLY A 100 -15.04 -20.47 3.73
C GLY A 100 -16.25 -19.89 4.49
N PRO A 101 -17.31 -20.73 4.71
CA PRO A 101 -18.46 -20.33 5.52
C PRO A 101 -18.04 -19.92 6.94
N VAL A 102 -18.69 -18.92 7.52
CA VAL A 102 -18.34 -18.41 8.86
C VAL A 102 -18.34 -19.49 9.93
N ALA A 103 -19.32 -20.38 9.88
CA ALA A 103 -19.45 -21.47 10.87
C ALA A 103 -18.30 -22.48 10.83
N GLU A 104 -17.56 -22.56 9.73
CA GLU A 104 -16.48 -23.52 9.47
C GLU A 104 -15.11 -22.85 9.39
N SER A 105 -15.07 -21.51 9.47
CA SER A 105 -13.85 -20.75 9.29
C SER A 105 -12.90 -20.87 10.48
N ASP A 106 -11.60 -20.93 10.19
CA ASP A 106 -10.56 -20.98 11.22
C ASP A 106 -10.36 -19.60 11.89
N PRO A 107 -10.50 -19.48 13.23
CA PRO A 107 -10.20 -18.26 13.97
C PRO A 107 -8.75 -17.76 13.78
N ALA A 108 -7.80 -18.65 13.50
CA ALA A 108 -6.41 -18.25 13.21
C ALA A 108 -6.33 -17.49 11.89
N GLU A 109 -7.08 -17.91 10.86
CA GLU A 109 -7.15 -17.19 9.58
C GLU A 109 -7.81 -15.81 9.75
N TRP A 110 -8.86 -15.70 10.58
CA TRP A 110 -9.45 -14.44 10.96
C TRP A 110 -8.38 -13.48 11.52
N THR A 111 -7.66 -13.92 12.55
CA THR A 111 -6.60 -13.13 13.18
C THR A 111 -5.50 -12.74 12.17
N ARG A 112 -5.08 -13.69 11.34
CA ARG A 112 -4.08 -13.47 10.30
C ARG A 112 -4.51 -12.40 9.29
N GLN A 113 -5.77 -12.42 8.82
CA GLN A 113 -6.28 -11.44 7.86
C GLN A 113 -6.31 -10.02 8.46
N PHE A 114 -6.72 -9.88 9.72
CA PHE A 114 -6.67 -8.60 10.41
C PHE A 114 -5.23 -8.11 10.60
N THR A 115 -4.33 -9.00 10.98
CA THR A 115 -2.92 -8.66 11.16
C THR A 115 -2.30 -8.13 9.87
N ILE A 116 -2.40 -8.87 8.78
CA ILE A 116 -1.70 -8.51 7.53
C ILE A 116 -2.37 -7.38 6.74
N ASN A 117 -3.69 -7.15 6.90
CA ASN A 117 -4.42 -6.15 6.11
C ASN A 117 -4.78 -4.88 6.89
N LEU A 118 -4.86 -4.93 8.22
CA LEU A 118 -5.25 -3.80 9.05
C LEU A 118 -4.16 -3.38 10.03
N THR A 119 -3.62 -4.31 10.85
CA THR A 119 -2.62 -3.96 11.85
C THR A 119 -1.36 -3.39 11.21
N THR A 120 -0.88 -4.01 10.12
CA THR A 120 0.28 -3.48 9.36
C THR A 120 0.04 -2.06 8.85
N ALA A 121 -1.17 -1.78 8.34
CA ALA A 121 -1.54 -0.45 7.85
C ALA A 121 -1.59 0.57 8.98
N TYR A 122 -2.21 0.22 10.11
CA TYR A 122 -2.27 1.08 11.29
C TYR A 122 -0.88 1.42 11.83
N LEU A 123 -0.03 0.42 12.07
CA LEU A 123 1.31 0.62 12.60
C LEU A 123 2.16 1.46 11.66
N THR A 124 2.10 1.18 10.36
CA THR A 124 2.81 1.96 9.35
C THR A 124 2.31 3.41 9.30
N ALA A 125 0.99 3.62 9.30
CA ALA A 125 0.42 4.97 9.33
C ALA A 125 0.90 5.75 10.56
N ARG A 126 0.75 5.16 11.75
CA ARG A 126 1.16 5.77 13.01
C ARG A 126 2.62 6.24 13.00
N ALA A 127 3.53 5.41 12.51
CA ALA A 127 4.95 5.71 12.54
C ALA A 127 5.38 6.75 11.48
N PHE A 128 4.70 6.79 10.31
CA PHE A 128 5.07 7.68 9.22
C PHE A 128 4.32 9.01 9.18
N LEU A 129 3.22 9.17 9.89
CA LEU A 129 2.46 10.43 9.94
C LEU A 129 3.30 11.64 10.33
N PRO A 130 4.20 11.59 11.33
CA PRO A 130 5.06 12.73 11.66
C PRO A 130 5.94 13.19 10.48
N LEU A 131 6.43 12.25 9.65
CA LEU A 131 7.29 12.53 8.50
C LEU A 131 6.48 13.11 7.31
N LEU A 132 5.22 12.69 7.17
CA LEU A 132 4.29 13.19 6.16
C LEU A 132 3.77 14.59 6.48
N ARG A 133 3.57 14.92 7.76
CA ARG A 133 3.20 16.28 8.19
C ARG A 133 4.22 17.33 7.75
N ALA A 134 5.51 16.99 7.79
CA ALA A 134 6.60 17.89 7.37
C ALA A 134 6.54 18.28 5.88
N THR A 135 5.79 17.56 5.06
CA THR A 135 5.68 17.77 3.61
C THR A 135 4.26 18.01 3.13
N LYS A 136 3.26 17.96 4.03
CA LYS A 136 1.84 17.88 3.69
C LYS A 136 1.57 16.73 2.71
N GLY A 137 2.14 15.57 3.01
CA GLY A 137 2.25 14.42 2.13
C GLY A 137 0.93 13.68 1.89
N ALA A 138 1.01 12.58 1.17
CA ALA A 138 -0.14 11.74 0.85
C ALA A 138 0.08 10.29 1.30
N MET A 139 -0.98 9.66 1.78
CA MET A 139 -1.05 8.24 2.07
C MET A 139 -2.04 7.57 1.12
N VAL A 140 -1.64 6.43 0.56
CA VAL A 140 -2.51 5.59 -0.27
C VAL A 140 -2.49 4.16 0.25
N PHE A 141 -3.66 3.63 0.56
CA PHE A 141 -3.84 2.29 1.07
C PHE A 141 -4.55 1.39 0.05
N PHE A 142 -4.16 0.13 0.00
CA PHE A 142 -4.80 -0.85 -0.86
C PHE A 142 -5.95 -1.56 -0.12
N GLY A 143 -7.15 -1.03 -0.34
CA GLY A 143 -8.41 -1.68 -0.01
C GLY A 143 -8.72 -2.86 -0.95
N SER A 144 -9.99 -3.11 -1.19
CA SER A 144 -10.50 -4.12 -2.12
C SER A 144 -11.95 -3.80 -2.48
N GLU A 145 -12.40 -4.18 -3.67
CA GLU A 145 -13.84 -4.16 -3.98
C GLU A 145 -14.66 -5.02 -2.99
N ALA A 146 -14.07 -6.06 -2.40
CA ALA A 146 -14.72 -6.88 -1.37
C ALA A 146 -15.12 -6.08 -0.11
N ALA A 147 -14.55 -4.89 0.11
CA ALA A 147 -14.90 -4.02 1.23
C ALA A 147 -16.05 -3.02 0.89
N LEU A 148 -16.55 -3.03 -0.33
CA LEU A 148 -17.52 -2.04 -0.79
C LEU A 148 -18.96 -2.57 -0.67
N PRO A 149 -19.95 -1.68 -0.48
CA PRO A 149 -21.36 -2.07 -0.46
C PRO A 149 -21.77 -2.80 -1.75
N GLY A 150 -22.49 -3.90 -1.60
CA GLY A 150 -22.97 -4.74 -2.71
C GLY A 150 -21.93 -5.72 -3.27
N ALA A 151 -20.74 -5.80 -2.67
CA ALA A 151 -19.74 -6.79 -3.07
C ALA A 151 -20.21 -8.24 -2.76
N ARG A 152 -19.79 -9.19 -3.60
CA ARG A 152 -19.98 -10.62 -3.32
C ARG A 152 -18.84 -11.07 -2.40
N VAL A 153 -19.19 -11.34 -1.13
CA VAL A 153 -18.21 -11.64 -0.07
C VAL A 153 -18.43 -13.01 0.59
N GLN A 154 -19.24 -13.87 -0.03
CA GLN A 154 -19.44 -15.22 0.48
C GLN A 154 -18.08 -15.95 0.59
N GLY A 155 -17.82 -16.53 1.77
CA GLY A 155 -16.55 -17.18 2.06
C GLY A 155 -15.35 -16.26 2.30
N LEU A 156 -15.57 -14.94 2.40
CA LEU A 156 -14.51 -13.93 2.56
C LEU A 156 -14.61 -13.15 3.87
N ALA A 157 -15.22 -13.71 4.91
CA ALA A 157 -15.56 -12.97 6.13
C ALA A 157 -14.38 -12.21 6.73
N ALA A 158 -13.25 -12.88 6.96
CA ALA A 158 -12.06 -12.28 7.57
C ALA A 158 -11.43 -11.20 6.66
N TYR A 159 -11.27 -11.52 5.38
CA TYR A 159 -10.67 -10.60 4.41
C TYR A 159 -11.53 -9.35 4.20
N ALA A 160 -12.84 -9.53 3.93
CA ALA A 160 -13.74 -8.42 3.68
C ALA A 160 -13.89 -7.52 4.92
N ALA A 161 -14.00 -8.10 6.12
CA ALA A 161 -14.05 -7.35 7.37
C ALA A 161 -12.76 -6.56 7.62
N ALA A 162 -11.59 -7.15 7.44
CA ALA A 162 -10.31 -6.47 7.61
C ALA A 162 -10.14 -5.32 6.61
N LYS A 163 -10.51 -5.53 5.33
CA LYS A 163 -10.44 -4.48 4.30
C LYS A 163 -11.49 -3.38 4.54
N SER A 164 -12.68 -3.69 5.06
CA SER A 164 -13.67 -2.67 5.45
C SER A 164 -13.16 -1.82 6.62
N ALA A 165 -12.56 -2.45 7.64
CA ALA A 165 -11.93 -1.73 8.74
C ALA A 165 -10.78 -0.83 8.28
N LEU A 166 -9.99 -1.27 7.29
CA LEU A 166 -8.95 -0.43 6.67
C LEU A 166 -9.55 0.82 6.02
N LEU A 167 -10.68 0.72 5.31
CA LEU A 167 -11.33 1.90 4.72
C LEU A 167 -11.78 2.90 5.79
N THR A 168 -12.27 2.41 6.93
CA THR A 168 -12.62 3.25 8.09
C THR A 168 -11.37 3.93 8.66
N LEU A 169 -10.26 3.21 8.83
CA LEU A 169 -8.99 3.78 9.28
C LEU A 169 -8.52 4.92 8.36
N VAL A 170 -8.65 4.76 7.05
CA VAL A 170 -8.30 5.82 6.08
C VAL A 170 -9.14 7.07 6.27
N GLN A 171 -10.44 6.92 6.54
CA GLN A 171 -11.34 8.06 6.81
C GLN A 171 -10.97 8.76 8.11
N VAL A 172 -10.63 8.02 9.17
CA VAL A 172 -10.17 8.58 10.45
C VAL A 172 -8.89 9.40 10.24
N ILE A 173 -7.87 8.83 9.59
CA ILE A 173 -6.61 9.53 9.29
C ILE A 173 -6.88 10.81 8.47
N ALA A 174 -7.73 10.74 7.45
CA ALA A 174 -8.06 11.88 6.60
C ALA A 174 -8.72 13.03 7.37
N GLN A 175 -9.50 12.72 8.41
CA GLN A 175 -10.14 13.71 9.27
C GLN A 175 -9.16 14.31 10.29
N GLU A 176 -8.39 13.46 10.96
CA GLU A 176 -7.43 13.88 12.00
C GLU A 176 -6.28 14.71 11.42
N GLU A 177 -5.84 14.41 10.21
CA GLU A 177 -4.68 15.06 9.56
C GLU A 177 -5.06 16.26 8.66
N ARG A 178 -6.32 16.66 8.64
CA ARG A 178 -6.82 17.74 7.79
C ARG A 178 -6.04 19.04 8.00
N ASP A 179 -5.86 19.46 9.24
CA ASP A 179 -5.19 20.71 9.59
C ASP A 179 -3.68 20.64 9.32
N ALA A 180 -3.09 19.47 9.44
CA ALA A 180 -1.70 19.22 9.04
C ALA A 180 -1.50 19.17 7.52
N GLY A 181 -2.58 19.10 6.74
CA GLY A 181 -2.56 19.05 5.28
C GLY A 181 -2.14 17.68 4.71
N VAL A 182 -2.06 16.63 5.54
CA VAL A 182 -1.79 15.26 5.07
C VAL A 182 -3.09 14.67 4.51
N ARG A 183 -2.97 14.01 3.37
CA ARG A 183 -4.10 13.35 2.70
C ARG A 183 -4.01 11.84 2.84
N ALA A 184 -5.11 11.18 3.09
CA ALA A 184 -5.20 9.73 3.13
C ALA A 184 -6.36 9.24 2.26
N ASN A 185 -6.07 8.33 1.32
CA ASN A 185 -7.07 7.75 0.44
C ASN A 185 -6.85 6.24 0.30
N ALA A 186 -7.86 5.52 -0.12
CA ALA A 186 -7.77 4.10 -0.44
C ALA A 186 -8.07 3.84 -1.92
N LEU A 187 -7.38 2.85 -2.50
CA LEU A 187 -7.82 2.19 -3.72
C LEU A 187 -8.66 0.96 -3.37
N ALA A 188 -9.72 0.75 -4.12
CA ALA A 188 -10.48 -0.50 -4.10
C ALA A 188 -10.43 -1.12 -5.50
N PRO A 189 -9.32 -1.80 -5.86
CA PRO A 189 -9.19 -2.42 -7.16
C PRO A 189 -10.10 -3.65 -7.27
N ALA A 190 -10.56 -3.89 -8.50
CA ALA A 190 -11.03 -5.19 -8.93
C ALA A 190 -9.86 -6.19 -8.99
N ALA A 191 -10.06 -7.37 -9.56
CA ALA A 191 -8.97 -8.31 -9.76
C ALA A 191 -7.83 -7.66 -10.58
N ILE A 192 -6.63 -7.60 -10.02
CA ILE A 192 -5.47 -7.03 -10.70
C ILE A 192 -4.77 -8.14 -11.49
N ARG A 193 -4.35 -7.85 -12.71
CA ARG A 193 -3.64 -8.83 -13.58
C ARG A 193 -2.23 -9.08 -13.08
N THR A 194 -2.10 -10.03 -12.16
CA THR A 194 -0.83 -10.60 -11.72
C THR A 194 -0.77 -12.07 -12.11
N ALA A 195 0.43 -12.65 -12.21
CA ALA A 195 0.58 -14.06 -12.53
C ALA A 195 -0.19 -14.96 -11.53
N ALA A 196 -0.15 -14.62 -10.24
CA ALA A 196 -0.88 -15.34 -9.20
C ALA A 196 -2.40 -15.26 -9.41
N ASN A 197 -2.95 -14.07 -9.63
CA ASN A 197 -4.39 -13.91 -9.84
C ASN A 197 -4.87 -14.61 -11.12
N VAL A 198 -4.06 -14.59 -12.19
CA VAL A 198 -4.39 -15.30 -13.43
C VAL A 198 -4.39 -16.82 -13.21
N ALA A 199 -3.44 -17.34 -12.42
CA ALA A 199 -3.42 -18.76 -12.07
C ALA A 199 -4.64 -19.19 -11.23
N ASP A 200 -5.09 -18.33 -10.30
CA ASP A 200 -6.17 -18.62 -9.37
C ASP A 200 -7.56 -18.40 -9.97
N MET A 201 -7.74 -17.36 -10.79
CA MET A 201 -9.05 -16.88 -11.27
C MET A 201 -9.29 -17.14 -12.77
N GLY A 202 -8.27 -17.59 -13.51
CA GLY A 202 -8.33 -17.83 -14.94
C GLY A 202 -8.06 -16.59 -15.82
N ALA A 203 -7.65 -16.85 -17.06
CA ALA A 203 -7.24 -15.80 -18.00
C ALA A 203 -8.41 -14.92 -18.49
N ASP A 204 -9.64 -15.44 -18.48
CA ASP A 204 -10.86 -14.76 -18.97
C ASP A 204 -11.48 -13.81 -17.95
N THR A 205 -10.95 -13.75 -16.74
CA THR A 205 -11.40 -12.79 -15.73
C THR A 205 -11.12 -11.35 -16.19
N ALA A 206 -12.08 -10.46 -15.99
CA ALA A 206 -11.88 -9.03 -16.23
C ALA A 206 -10.88 -8.47 -15.21
N TYR A 207 -9.66 -8.22 -15.68
CA TYR A 207 -8.59 -7.69 -14.85
C TYR A 207 -8.33 -6.21 -15.10
N VAL A 208 -7.99 -5.52 -14.02
CA VAL A 208 -7.31 -4.24 -14.08
C VAL A 208 -5.81 -4.46 -14.28
N THR A 209 -5.16 -3.68 -15.13
CA THR A 209 -3.70 -3.77 -15.31
C THR A 209 -2.97 -3.17 -14.12
N ARG A 210 -1.76 -3.66 -13.83
CA ARG A 210 -0.91 -3.11 -12.77
C ARG A 210 -0.54 -1.66 -13.05
N GLU A 211 -0.37 -1.33 -14.32
CA GLU A 211 -0.05 0.01 -14.82
C GLU A 211 -1.20 0.99 -14.56
N ALA A 212 -2.44 0.61 -14.84
CA ALA A 212 -3.62 1.44 -14.54
C ALA A 212 -3.75 1.71 -13.03
N VAL A 213 -3.48 0.70 -12.19
CA VAL A 213 -3.42 0.88 -10.74
C VAL A 213 -2.32 1.87 -10.35
N ALA A 214 -1.11 1.75 -10.93
CA ALA A 214 0.01 2.64 -10.64
C ALA A 214 -0.30 4.10 -11.01
N GLU A 215 -0.98 4.36 -12.13
CA GLU A 215 -1.37 5.72 -12.54
C GLU A 215 -2.35 6.35 -11.54
N VAL A 216 -3.31 5.61 -11.01
CA VAL A 216 -4.24 6.11 -9.99
C VAL A 216 -3.48 6.40 -8.68
N VAL A 217 -2.54 5.54 -8.26
CA VAL A 217 -1.69 5.77 -7.08
C VAL A 217 -0.88 7.05 -7.24
N LEU A 218 -0.23 7.23 -8.39
CA LEU A 218 0.55 8.43 -8.72
C LEU A 218 -0.32 9.69 -8.65
N TRP A 219 -1.51 9.65 -9.25
CA TRP A 219 -2.44 10.76 -9.21
C TRP A 219 -2.83 11.11 -7.78
N LEU A 220 -3.21 10.14 -6.95
CA LEU A 220 -3.55 10.37 -5.54
C LEU A 220 -2.39 10.95 -4.73
N CYS A 221 -1.14 10.64 -5.09
CA CYS A 221 0.05 11.20 -4.45
C CYS A 221 0.49 12.56 -5.04
N SER A 222 -0.18 13.05 -6.08
CA SER A 222 0.18 14.30 -6.77
C SER A 222 -0.55 15.52 -6.21
N ASP A 223 -0.06 16.70 -6.59
CA ASP A 223 -0.71 17.97 -6.28
C ASP A 223 -2.05 18.14 -7.04
N ALA A 224 -2.26 17.41 -8.14
CA ALA A 224 -3.54 17.39 -8.86
C ALA A 224 -4.68 16.82 -8.00
N ALA A 225 -4.36 15.96 -7.03
CA ALA A 225 -5.31 15.40 -6.07
C ALA A 225 -5.31 16.14 -4.71
N ARG A 226 -4.81 17.40 -4.64
CA ARG A 226 -4.66 18.14 -3.37
C ARG A 226 -5.95 18.33 -2.56
N SER A 227 -7.11 18.27 -3.23
CA SER A 227 -8.43 18.38 -2.61
C SER A 227 -9.10 17.03 -2.36
N VAL A 228 -8.39 15.91 -2.60
CA VAL A 228 -8.91 14.54 -2.47
C VAL A 228 -8.32 13.90 -1.24
N THR A 229 -9.14 13.69 -0.22
CA THR A 229 -8.78 12.98 1.02
C THR A 229 -9.99 12.24 1.58
N GLY A 230 -9.80 11.13 2.29
CA GLY A 230 -10.85 10.30 2.84
C GLY A 230 -11.64 9.51 1.80
N GLN A 231 -11.15 9.43 0.55
CA GLN A 231 -11.88 8.80 -0.54
C GLN A 231 -11.45 7.35 -0.75
N VAL A 232 -12.42 6.56 -1.23
CA VAL A 232 -12.17 5.20 -1.73
C VAL A 232 -12.37 5.23 -3.23
N VAL A 233 -11.27 5.07 -3.98
CA VAL A 233 -11.28 5.11 -5.43
C VAL A 233 -11.38 3.69 -5.98
N ARG A 234 -12.46 3.39 -6.68
CA ARG A 234 -12.58 2.13 -7.42
C ARG A 234 -11.70 2.15 -8.65
N VAL A 235 -11.01 1.03 -8.91
CA VAL A 235 -10.18 0.84 -10.11
C VAL A 235 -10.64 -0.43 -10.82
N ARG A 236 -11.17 -0.28 -12.01
CA ARG A 236 -11.74 -1.36 -12.84
C ARG A 236 -11.17 -1.35 -14.25
#